data_59ec5fad94a1850b0158ef104c1286be
#
_entry.id   59ec5fad94a1850b0158ef104c1286be
#
_cell.length_a   1.000
_cell.length_b   1.000
_cell.length_c   1.000
_cell.angle_alpha   90.00
_cell.angle_beta   90.00
_cell.angle_gamma   90.00
#
_symmetry.space_group_name_H-M   'P 1'
#
loop_
_entity.id
_entity.type
_entity.pdbx_description
1 polymer ?
#
loop_
_entity_poly.entity_id
_entity_poly.type
_entity_poly.pdbx_seq_one_letter_code
_entity_poly.pdbx_strand_id
1 'polypeptide(L)'
;MEQIFGKGVSKGVAAGPISFYRRPSGEISRRSVTDTAAELARFHDACETAKEQLGVLHDKALAEAGEDAAMLFEAHQMMLDDLDFVESIEGLIENDRLNAEAAVSDTGAQFAEMFAAMDDSYMQARAADIRDISTRVVGILTGEGESGIVSDVPCIVAADDLAPSETVQLDKSLILGFITAGGSANSHTAILARTMGIPAIIGAGDALQAEMEGKYAIIDGQTGETVIEPDDAERERLLKKQAKEKALKELLDQLKGKPNVTKDGRNVMVYCNIGSPADIDAVLQNDGGGIGLFRSEFLYLQGSDYPTEDEQFEAYKTVAERMGGKRVIIRTLDIGADKQADYFHLDKEENPAMGLRAIRICLTRPEVFRTQLRALYRASAYGKIAIMFPMITSVWEVQEIKRICRNIRAELAEEGVPMADKVELGIMIETPAAVMMSAELAREVDFFSVGTNDLTQYTLAVDRQGVGLDRFFDAHHPAVLRMLRMTAENAHRAGIWIGICGELGADAELTETFLSMGIDELSVSPSAVLPLRSAIRSIDTTTLAPLEL
;
A
#
# COMPACT_ATOMS: atom_id res chain seq x y z
N MET A 1 28.67 -2.89 -22.88
CA MET A 1 27.51 -2.14 -22.37
C MET A 1 26.24 -2.75 -22.94
N GLU A 2 25.35 -3.19 -22.08
CA GLU A 2 24.05 -3.74 -22.42
C GLU A 2 22.99 -3.00 -21.62
N GLN A 3 21.82 -2.71 -22.21
CA GLN A 3 20.72 -2.03 -21.53
C GLN A 3 19.51 -2.94 -21.50
N ILE A 4 18.92 -3.07 -20.32
CA ILE A 4 17.69 -3.82 -20.08
C ILE A 4 16.66 -2.83 -19.51
N PHE A 5 15.40 -3.02 -19.89
CA PHE A 5 14.31 -2.21 -19.40
C PHE A 5 13.26 -3.09 -18.75
N GLY A 6 12.75 -2.62 -17.62
CA GLY A 6 11.62 -3.19 -16.92
C GLY A 6 10.74 -2.08 -16.35
N LYS A 7 9.83 -2.44 -15.47
CA LYS A 7 8.99 -1.47 -14.78
C LYS A 7 9.65 -1.09 -13.46
N GLY A 8 9.99 0.18 -13.27
CA GLY A 8 10.43 0.70 -11.97
C GLY A 8 9.30 0.66 -10.95
N VAL A 9 9.56 0.06 -9.78
CA VAL A 9 8.56 -0.09 -8.69
C VAL A 9 9.02 0.51 -7.38
N SER A 10 10.30 0.81 -7.24
CA SER A 10 10.89 1.56 -6.13
C SER A 10 11.98 2.49 -6.66
N LYS A 11 11.86 3.77 -6.35
CA LYS A 11 12.74 4.83 -6.89
C LYS A 11 14.15 4.76 -6.32
N GLY A 12 15.10 5.33 -7.04
CA GLY A 12 16.50 5.47 -6.67
C GLY A 12 17.43 4.89 -7.72
N VAL A 13 18.72 5.14 -7.55
CA VAL A 13 19.79 4.59 -8.39
C VAL A 13 20.73 3.75 -7.52
N ALA A 14 20.98 2.51 -7.90
CA ALA A 14 21.97 1.65 -7.26
C ALA A 14 23.01 1.15 -8.27
N ALA A 15 24.24 0.99 -7.79
CA ALA A 15 25.36 0.57 -8.59
C ALA A 15 26.17 -0.50 -7.85
N GLY A 16 26.40 -1.65 -8.47
CA GLY A 16 27.12 -2.77 -7.87
C GLY A 16 27.13 -4.01 -8.77
N PRO A 17 27.76 -5.10 -8.30
CA PRO A 17 27.70 -6.36 -9.01
C PRO A 17 26.28 -6.94 -8.96
N ILE A 18 25.88 -7.64 -10.02
CA ILE A 18 24.65 -8.44 -10.03
C ILE A 18 24.94 -9.76 -9.32
N SER A 19 24.05 -10.19 -8.44
CA SER A 19 24.06 -11.54 -7.88
C SER A 19 22.68 -12.17 -8.01
N PHE A 20 22.62 -13.30 -8.73
CA PHE A 20 21.39 -14.04 -8.89
C PHE A 20 21.04 -14.79 -7.62
N TYR A 21 19.78 -14.67 -7.23
CA TYR A 21 19.22 -15.49 -6.17
C TYR A 21 19.18 -16.94 -6.64
N ARG A 22 19.93 -17.80 -5.95
CA ARG A 22 20.02 -19.22 -6.30
C ARG A 22 18.99 -20.01 -5.53
N ARG A 23 18.16 -20.73 -6.27
CA ARG A 23 17.32 -21.79 -5.74
C ARG A 23 18.01 -23.12 -5.96
N PRO A 24 17.77 -24.13 -5.11
CA PRO A 24 18.20 -25.48 -5.39
C PRO A 24 17.73 -25.87 -6.80
N SER A 25 18.66 -26.20 -7.67
CA SER A 25 18.37 -26.51 -9.09
C SER A 25 18.10 -27.99 -9.33
N GLY A 26 17.69 -28.73 -8.28
CA GLY A 26 17.51 -30.17 -8.33
C GLY A 26 16.61 -30.59 -9.48
N GLU A 27 17.19 -31.16 -10.55
CA GLU A 27 16.39 -32.02 -11.41
C GLU A 27 15.78 -33.11 -10.53
N ILE A 28 14.47 -32.98 -10.25
CA ILE A 28 13.74 -33.95 -9.45
C ILE A 28 13.74 -35.25 -10.22
N SER A 29 14.64 -36.15 -9.86
CA SER A 29 14.70 -37.45 -10.49
C SER A 29 13.47 -38.27 -10.07
N ARG A 30 12.67 -38.66 -11.05
CA ARG A 30 11.53 -39.56 -10.81
C ARG A 30 12.04 -40.98 -10.72
N ARG A 31 11.83 -41.63 -9.59
CA ARG A 31 12.24 -43.02 -9.38
C ARG A 31 11.12 -43.79 -8.68
N SER A 32 10.99 -45.08 -9.01
CA SER A 32 10.10 -45.97 -8.32
C SER A 32 10.75 -46.46 -7.02
N VAL A 33 10.01 -46.37 -5.91
CA VAL A 33 10.47 -46.82 -4.59
C VAL A 33 9.90 -48.21 -4.27
N THR A 34 10.70 -49.01 -3.59
CA THR A 34 10.31 -50.36 -3.18
C THR A 34 9.78 -50.42 -1.75
N ASP A 35 10.27 -49.54 -0.89
CA ASP A 35 9.82 -49.41 0.50
C ASP A 35 9.07 -48.09 0.65
N THR A 36 7.75 -48.14 0.45
CA THR A 36 6.89 -46.96 0.54
C THR A 36 6.77 -46.46 1.97
N ALA A 37 6.87 -47.34 2.99
CA ALA A 37 6.79 -46.95 4.39
C ALA A 37 8.01 -46.12 4.81
N ALA A 38 9.19 -46.48 4.36
CA ALA A 38 10.40 -45.69 4.60
C ALA A 38 10.36 -44.33 3.87
N GLU A 39 9.78 -44.30 2.66
CA GLU A 39 9.66 -43.06 1.88
C GLU A 39 8.61 -42.11 2.46
N LEU A 40 7.51 -42.63 3.01
CA LEU A 40 6.52 -41.85 3.76
C LEU A 40 7.16 -41.23 5.02
N ALA A 41 7.90 -42.02 5.79
CA ALA A 41 8.60 -41.50 6.96
C ALA A 41 9.54 -40.36 6.59
N ARG A 42 10.28 -40.50 5.47
CA ARG A 42 11.18 -39.47 4.95
C ARG A 42 10.43 -38.20 4.52
N PHE A 43 9.24 -38.34 3.94
CA PHE A 43 8.37 -37.20 3.62
C PHE A 43 7.89 -36.47 4.87
N HIS A 44 7.37 -37.19 5.86
CA HIS A 44 6.91 -36.59 7.11
C HIS A 44 8.04 -35.89 7.87
N ASP A 45 9.23 -36.51 7.97
CA ASP A 45 10.41 -35.89 8.58
C ASP A 45 10.78 -34.58 7.87
N ALA A 46 10.66 -34.53 6.54
CA ALA A 46 10.92 -33.33 5.75
C ALA A 46 9.87 -32.25 6.02
N CYS A 47 8.59 -32.60 6.16
CA CYS A 47 7.52 -31.67 6.52
C CYS A 47 7.75 -31.05 7.92
N GLU A 48 8.09 -31.86 8.92
CA GLU A 48 8.40 -31.36 10.26
C GLU A 48 9.60 -30.42 10.23
N THR A 49 10.67 -30.77 9.50
CA THR A 49 11.83 -29.88 9.32
C THR A 49 11.45 -28.57 8.63
N ALA A 50 10.56 -28.62 7.62
CA ALA A 50 10.06 -27.43 6.94
C ALA A 50 9.28 -26.52 7.90
N LYS A 51 8.43 -27.09 8.77
CA LYS A 51 7.68 -26.35 9.78
C LYS A 51 8.61 -25.68 10.82
N GLU A 52 9.65 -26.37 11.26
CA GLU A 52 10.66 -25.78 12.15
C GLU A 52 11.37 -24.57 11.50
N GLN A 53 11.77 -24.71 10.23
CA GLN A 53 12.36 -23.61 9.47
C GLN A 53 11.40 -22.44 9.29
N LEU A 54 10.11 -22.70 8.99
CA LEU A 54 9.08 -21.67 8.88
C LEU A 54 8.83 -20.97 10.23
N GLY A 55 8.94 -21.68 11.35
CA GLY A 55 8.90 -21.09 12.69
C GLY A 55 10.01 -20.08 12.93
N VAL A 56 11.24 -20.39 12.51
CA VAL A 56 12.36 -19.44 12.59
C VAL A 56 12.12 -18.21 11.72
N LEU A 57 11.55 -18.40 10.52
CA LEU A 57 11.22 -17.28 9.63
C LEU A 57 10.07 -16.43 10.19
N HIS A 58 9.07 -17.07 10.83
CA HIS A 58 8.01 -16.40 11.55
C HIS A 58 8.57 -15.43 12.59
N ASP A 59 9.44 -15.94 13.49
CA ASP A 59 10.03 -15.14 14.56
C ASP A 59 10.88 -13.97 14.01
N LYS A 60 11.62 -14.22 12.93
CA LYS A 60 12.38 -13.17 12.24
C LYS A 60 11.46 -12.13 11.62
N ALA A 61 10.40 -12.54 10.91
CA ALA A 61 9.42 -11.65 10.31
C ALA A 61 8.68 -10.83 11.38
N LEU A 62 8.30 -11.44 12.49
CA LEU A 62 7.67 -10.78 13.62
C LEU A 62 8.56 -9.67 14.20
N ALA A 63 9.85 -9.95 14.35
CA ALA A 63 10.81 -8.99 14.90
C ALA A 63 11.12 -7.83 13.93
N GLU A 64 11.14 -8.07 12.60
CA GLU A 64 11.59 -7.11 11.60
C GLU A 64 10.46 -6.36 10.91
N ALA A 65 9.29 -6.99 10.75
CA ALA A 65 8.18 -6.47 9.92
C ALA A 65 6.81 -6.52 10.60
N GLY A 66 6.72 -7.12 11.81
CA GLY A 66 5.49 -7.14 12.60
C GLY A 66 4.60 -8.36 12.34
N GLU A 67 3.45 -8.38 13.03
CA GLU A 67 2.53 -9.52 13.13
C GLU A 67 1.96 -9.95 11.77
N ASP A 68 1.55 -8.99 10.93
CA ASP A 68 1.00 -9.29 9.59
C ASP A 68 1.97 -10.05 8.69
N ALA A 69 3.27 -9.73 8.77
CA ALA A 69 4.29 -10.44 8.00
C ALA A 69 4.59 -11.84 8.57
N ALA A 70 4.46 -12.01 9.88
CA ALA A 70 4.65 -13.29 10.55
C ALA A 70 3.49 -14.27 10.27
N MET A 71 2.26 -13.80 10.22
CA MET A 71 1.05 -14.61 9.92
C MET A 71 1.16 -15.40 8.61
N LEU A 72 1.92 -14.91 7.63
CA LEU A 72 2.18 -15.63 6.39
C LEU A 72 2.86 -16.99 6.65
N PHE A 73 3.82 -17.03 7.56
CA PHE A 73 4.56 -18.26 7.88
C PHE A 73 3.73 -19.22 8.72
N GLU A 74 2.82 -18.72 9.55
CA GLU A 74 1.81 -19.56 10.20
C GLU A 74 0.89 -20.23 9.18
N ALA A 75 0.42 -19.46 8.18
CA ALA A 75 -0.39 -20.01 7.10
C ALA A 75 0.38 -21.08 6.31
N HIS A 76 1.67 -20.88 6.02
CA HIS A 76 2.52 -21.88 5.37
C HIS A 76 2.66 -23.16 6.21
N GLN A 77 2.82 -23.03 7.53
CA GLN A 77 2.83 -24.22 8.43
C GLN A 77 1.51 -24.97 8.39
N MET A 78 0.36 -24.24 8.42
CA MET A 78 -0.97 -24.85 8.32
C MET A 78 -1.18 -25.58 6.98
N MET A 79 -0.66 -25.03 5.88
CA MET A 79 -0.73 -25.69 4.56
C MET A 79 0.05 -27.01 4.51
N LEU A 80 1.13 -27.14 5.26
CA LEU A 80 1.89 -28.39 5.38
C LEU A 80 1.16 -29.45 6.22
N ASP A 81 0.14 -29.06 6.99
CA ASP A 81 -0.75 -29.93 7.74
C ASP A 81 -2.10 -30.15 7.04
N ASP A 82 -2.32 -29.56 5.88
CA ASP A 82 -3.56 -29.69 5.12
C ASP A 82 -3.75 -31.13 4.67
N LEU A 83 -4.91 -31.72 5.06
CA LEU A 83 -5.18 -33.13 4.83
C LEU A 83 -5.21 -33.48 3.34
N ASP A 84 -5.83 -32.65 2.51
CA ASP A 84 -5.95 -32.91 1.08
C ASP A 84 -4.59 -32.86 0.39
N PHE A 85 -3.72 -31.94 0.82
CA PHE A 85 -2.37 -31.82 0.31
C PHE A 85 -1.50 -33.02 0.72
N VAL A 86 -1.50 -33.38 2.01
CA VAL A 86 -0.71 -34.48 2.56
C VAL A 86 -1.18 -35.82 1.99
N GLU A 87 -2.49 -36.13 2.02
CA GLU A 87 -3.05 -37.38 1.50
C GLU A 87 -2.79 -37.55 -0.01
N SER A 88 -2.75 -36.45 -0.78
CA SER A 88 -2.41 -36.50 -2.19
C SER A 88 -0.96 -36.94 -2.43
N ILE A 89 -0.02 -36.43 -1.62
CA ILE A 89 1.41 -36.81 -1.70
C ILE A 89 1.59 -38.26 -1.25
N GLU A 90 0.98 -38.64 -0.12
CA GLU A 90 1.00 -40.03 0.39
C GLU A 90 0.45 -41.00 -0.64
N GLY A 91 -0.65 -40.65 -1.31
CA GLY A 91 -1.25 -41.46 -2.36
C GLY A 91 -0.32 -41.73 -3.53
N LEU A 92 0.46 -40.74 -3.96
CA LEU A 92 1.48 -40.92 -5.01
C LEU A 92 2.64 -41.82 -4.55
N ILE A 93 3.03 -41.72 -3.28
CA ILE A 93 4.10 -42.56 -2.70
C ILE A 93 3.63 -44.00 -2.54
N GLU A 94 2.42 -44.22 -1.99
CA GLU A 94 1.92 -45.56 -1.70
C GLU A 94 1.44 -46.31 -2.94
N ASN A 95 0.60 -45.65 -3.77
CA ASN A 95 -0.08 -46.32 -4.89
C ASN A 95 0.79 -46.31 -6.15
N ASP A 96 1.44 -45.18 -6.48
CA ASP A 96 2.24 -45.03 -7.68
C ASP A 96 3.72 -45.36 -7.44
N ARG A 97 4.08 -45.60 -6.17
CA ARG A 97 5.46 -45.91 -5.74
C ARG A 97 6.45 -44.82 -6.17
N LEU A 98 6.01 -43.58 -6.16
CA LEU A 98 6.83 -42.45 -6.55
C LEU A 98 7.71 -42.02 -5.36
N ASN A 99 8.94 -41.57 -5.62
CA ASN A 99 9.79 -40.99 -4.57
C ASN A 99 9.21 -39.68 -4.04
N ALA A 100 9.48 -39.37 -2.80
CA ALA A 100 8.89 -38.24 -2.07
C ALA A 100 9.11 -36.90 -2.77
N GLU A 101 10.32 -36.64 -3.30
CA GLU A 101 10.62 -35.38 -3.99
C GLU A 101 9.72 -35.16 -5.21
N ALA A 102 9.50 -36.22 -6.00
CA ALA A 102 8.64 -36.12 -7.18
C ALA A 102 7.16 -36.03 -6.80
N ALA A 103 6.73 -36.76 -5.75
CA ALA A 103 5.36 -36.70 -5.24
C ALA A 103 4.99 -35.30 -4.73
N VAL A 104 5.88 -34.67 -3.94
CA VAL A 104 5.69 -33.29 -3.43
C VAL A 104 5.66 -32.29 -4.59
N SER A 105 6.58 -32.41 -5.55
CA SER A 105 6.63 -31.51 -6.70
C SER A 105 5.36 -31.58 -7.56
N ASP A 106 4.88 -32.80 -7.86
CA ASP A 106 3.70 -33.00 -8.69
C ASP A 106 2.45 -32.47 -8.02
N THR A 107 2.25 -32.82 -6.73
CA THR A 107 1.13 -32.35 -5.94
C THR A 107 1.17 -30.83 -5.79
N GLY A 108 2.34 -30.27 -5.48
CA GLY A 108 2.52 -28.82 -5.37
C GLY A 108 2.18 -28.08 -6.66
N ALA A 109 2.63 -28.59 -7.82
CA ALA A 109 2.28 -28.02 -9.11
C ALA A 109 0.76 -28.08 -9.38
N GLN A 110 0.14 -29.25 -9.11
CA GLN A 110 -1.30 -29.44 -9.31
C GLN A 110 -2.14 -28.49 -8.44
N PHE A 111 -1.83 -28.38 -7.16
CA PHE A 111 -2.54 -27.48 -6.25
C PHE A 111 -2.31 -26.02 -6.62
N ALA A 112 -1.10 -25.64 -6.98
CA ALA A 112 -0.80 -24.28 -7.43
C ALA A 112 -1.55 -23.90 -8.72
N GLU A 113 -1.67 -24.82 -9.69
CA GLU A 113 -2.49 -24.60 -10.89
C GLU A 113 -3.98 -24.48 -10.54
N MET A 114 -4.48 -25.30 -9.63
CA MET A 114 -5.87 -25.26 -9.18
C MET A 114 -6.19 -23.90 -8.53
N PHE A 115 -5.36 -23.44 -7.60
CA PHE A 115 -5.52 -22.12 -6.98
C PHE A 115 -5.39 -20.98 -7.97
N ALA A 116 -4.45 -21.04 -8.90
CA ALA A 116 -4.26 -20.02 -9.93
C ALA A 116 -5.44 -19.91 -10.92
N ALA A 117 -6.20 -21.00 -11.09
CA ALA A 117 -7.36 -21.04 -11.97
C ALA A 117 -8.68 -20.59 -11.29
N MET A 118 -8.67 -20.31 -9.98
CA MET A 118 -9.85 -19.80 -9.27
C MET A 118 -10.15 -18.35 -9.66
N ASP A 119 -11.41 -17.95 -9.63
CA ASP A 119 -11.83 -16.56 -9.94
C ASP A 119 -11.53 -15.56 -8.80
N ASP A 120 -11.08 -16.04 -7.63
CA ASP A 120 -10.77 -15.24 -6.44
C ASP A 120 -9.30 -14.86 -6.42
N SER A 121 -9.00 -13.55 -6.40
CA SER A 121 -7.64 -13.02 -6.40
C SER A 121 -6.83 -13.39 -5.14
N TYR A 122 -7.48 -13.59 -4.00
CA TYR A 122 -6.83 -14.05 -2.78
C TYR A 122 -6.37 -15.51 -2.94
N MET A 123 -7.24 -16.37 -3.48
CA MET A 123 -6.90 -17.77 -3.76
C MET A 123 -5.82 -17.87 -4.85
N GLN A 124 -5.86 -17.03 -5.88
CA GLN A 124 -4.79 -16.97 -6.89
C GLN A 124 -3.42 -16.64 -6.26
N ALA A 125 -3.38 -15.76 -5.27
CA ALA A 125 -2.14 -15.45 -4.54
C ALA A 125 -1.59 -16.67 -3.78
N ARG A 126 -2.45 -17.55 -3.26
CA ARG A 126 -2.08 -18.79 -2.57
C ARG A 126 -1.32 -19.79 -3.46
N ALA A 127 -1.47 -19.69 -4.78
CA ALA A 127 -0.68 -20.50 -5.71
C ALA A 127 0.84 -20.30 -5.54
N ALA A 128 1.27 -19.09 -5.20
CA ALA A 128 2.68 -18.80 -4.91
C ALA A 128 3.13 -19.44 -3.58
N ASP A 129 2.26 -19.42 -2.56
CA ASP A 129 2.53 -20.01 -1.24
C ASP A 129 2.70 -21.53 -1.35
N ILE A 130 1.84 -22.21 -2.10
CA ILE A 130 1.95 -23.66 -2.37
C ILE A 130 3.27 -24.00 -3.05
N ARG A 131 3.69 -23.20 -4.03
CA ARG A 131 4.99 -23.40 -4.70
C ARG A 131 6.16 -23.21 -3.73
N ASP A 132 6.07 -22.21 -2.84
CA ASP A 132 7.12 -21.94 -1.85
C ASP A 132 7.29 -23.11 -0.87
N ILE A 133 6.21 -23.59 -0.24
CA ILE A 133 6.28 -24.72 0.69
C ILE A 133 6.72 -26.01 -0.01
N SER A 134 6.25 -26.28 -1.23
CA SER A 134 6.63 -27.46 -1.99
C SER A 134 8.13 -27.44 -2.34
N THR A 135 8.65 -26.30 -2.79
CA THR A 135 10.07 -26.11 -3.09
C THR A 135 10.93 -26.32 -1.85
N ARG A 136 10.48 -25.83 -0.70
CA ARG A 136 11.16 -26.02 0.59
C ARG A 136 11.25 -27.49 0.98
N VAL A 137 10.13 -28.21 0.95
CA VAL A 137 10.10 -29.65 1.28
C VAL A 137 10.99 -30.45 0.32
N VAL A 138 10.95 -30.16 -0.98
CA VAL A 138 11.82 -30.80 -1.98
C VAL A 138 13.28 -30.50 -1.68
N GLY A 139 13.66 -29.27 -1.34
CA GLY A 139 15.03 -28.92 -0.97
C GLY A 139 15.55 -29.69 0.25
N ILE A 140 14.70 -29.91 1.27
CA ILE A 140 15.02 -30.72 2.44
C ILE A 140 15.20 -32.19 2.02
N LEU A 141 14.31 -32.73 1.21
CA LEU A 141 14.36 -34.12 0.73
C LEU A 141 15.60 -34.41 -0.13
N THR A 142 16.02 -33.46 -0.95
CA THR A 142 17.20 -33.60 -1.81
C THR A 142 18.51 -33.37 -1.08
N GLY A 143 18.46 -32.74 0.10
CA GLY A 143 19.65 -32.34 0.85
C GLY A 143 20.45 -31.25 0.14
N GLU A 144 19.83 -30.53 -0.79
CA GLU A 144 20.44 -29.38 -1.44
C GLU A 144 20.51 -28.19 -0.48
N GLY A 145 21.64 -27.46 -0.55
CA GLY A 145 21.93 -26.35 0.37
C GLY A 145 20.89 -25.25 0.35
N GLU A 146 20.96 -24.37 1.36
CA GLU A 146 20.04 -23.25 1.51
C GLU A 146 19.97 -22.37 0.26
N SER A 147 18.76 -21.99 -0.12
CA SER A 147 18.51 -20.94 -1.13
C SER A 147 19.13 -19.62 -0.66
N GLY A 148 19.68 -18.83 -1.56
CA GLY A 148 20.22 -17.54 -1.14
C GLY A 148 21.05 -16.82 -2.20
N ILE A 149 21.64 -15.72 -1.80
CA ILE A 149 22.59 -14.93 -2.58
C ILE A 149 24.01 -15.45 -2.28
N VAL A 150 24.79 -15.71 -3.32
CA VAL A 150 26.19 -16.08 -3.19
C VAL A 150 27.07 -14.82 -3.29
N SER A 151 26.87 -13.87 -2.39
CA SER A 151 27.68 -12.63 -2.39
C SER A 151 27.98 -12.20 -0.96
N ASP A 152 29.26 -12.02 -0.67
CA ASP A 152 29.75 -11.46 0.58
C ASP A 152 29.92 -9.91 0.51
N VAL A 153 29.55 -9.32 -0.62
CA VAL A 153 29.65 -7.87 -0.85
C VAL A 153 28.28 -7.31 -1.27
N PRO A 154 28.02 -6.04 -0.98
CA PRO A 154 26.78 -5.41 -1.42
C PRO A 154 26.56 -5.54 -2.93
N CYS A 155 25.37 -6.02 -3.32
CA CYS A 155 25.05 -6.38 -4.70
C CYS A 155 23.62 -5.98 -5.11
N ILE A 156 23.37 -5.98 -6.41
CA ILE A 156 22.04 -5.90 -7.00
C ILE A 156 21.52 -7.33 -7.12
N VAL A 157 20.43 -7.64 -6.43
CA VAL A 157 19.84 -8.97 -6.44
C VAL A 157 19.02 -9.16 -7.70
N ALA A 158 19.38 -10.18 -8.49
CA ALA A 158 18.64 -10.60 -9.67
C ALA A 158 17.88 -11.91 -9.38
N ALA A 159 16.62 -12.01 -9.83
CA ALA A 159 15.79 -13.21 -9.68
C ALA A 159 14.74 -13.28 -10.78
N ASP A 160 14.09 -14.44 -10.95
CA ASP A 160 12.86 -14.52 -11.75
C ASP A 160 11.72 -13.76 -11.06
N ASP A 161 11.46 -14.09 -9.81
CA ASP A 161 10.68 -13.39 -8.80
C ASP A 161 11.12 -13.95 -7.44
N LEU A 162 10.84 -13.26 -6.34
CA LEU A 162 11.20 -13.73 -5.00
C LEU A 162 9.95 -14.07 -4.20
N ALA A 163 9.93 -15.27 -3.62
CA ALA A 163 8.90 -15.69 -2.68
C ALA A 163 9.02 -14.94 -1.34
N PRO A 164 7.94 -14.86 -0.56
CA PRO A 164 7.96 -14.24 0.77
C PRO A 164 9.06 -14.78 1.68
N SER A 165 9.18 -16.10 1.75
CA SER A 165 10.19 -16.76 2.59
C SER A 165 11.62 -16.44 2.14
N GLU A 166 11.83 -16.26 0.85
CA GLU A 166 13.12 -15.90 0.27
C GLU A 166 13.50 -14.46 0.63
N THR A 167 12.53 -13.54 0.60
CA THR A 167 12.78 -12.12 0.93
C THR A 167 13.15 -11.89 2.40
N VAL A 168 12.59 -12.68 3.32
CA VAL A 168 12.90 -12.60 4.76
C VAL A 168 14.29 -13.17 5.08
N GLN A 169 14.77 -14.12 4.29
CA GLN A 169 16.10 -14.72 4.48
C GLN A 169 17.25 -13.81 4.05
N LEU A 170 16.98 -12.84 3.16
CA LEU A 170 18.00 -11.94 2.64
C LEU A 170 18.67 -11.10 3.76
N ASP A 171 20.00 -10.96 3.66
CA ASP A 171 20.73 -9.96 4.46
C ASP A 171 20.55 -8.58 3.84
N LYS A 172 19.67 -7.78 4.45
CA LYS A 172 19.32 -6.44 3.96
C LYS A 172 20.52 -5.48 3.84
N SER A 173 21.60 -5.75 4.59
CA SER A 173 22.82 -4.93 4.54
C SER A 173 23.63 -5.12 3.25
N LEU A 174 23.43 -6.24 2.57
CA LEU A 174 24.11 -6.59 1.32
C LEU A 174 23.28 -6.26 0.07
N ILE A 175 22.06 -5.74 0.22
CA ILE A 175 21.18 -5.48 -0.92
C ILE A 175 21.26 -4.01 -1.32
N LEU A 176 21.73 -3.72 -2.53
CA LEU A 176 21.74 -2.39 -3.12
C LEU A 176 20.44 -2.09 -3.88
N GLY A 177 19.79 -3.10 -4.44
CA GLY A 177 18.54 -3.01 -5.17
C GLY A 177 18.15 -4.33 -5.80
N PHE A 178 16.99 -4.37 -6.44
CA PHE A 178 16.43 -5.57 -7.07
C PHE A 178 16.18 -5.39 -8.56
N ILE A 179 16.38 -6.47 -9.31
CA ILE A 179 15.92 -6.62 -10.69
C ILE A 179 15.31 -8.00 -10.86
N THR A 180 14.04 -8.09 -11.31
CA THR A 180 13.39 -9.38 -11.53
C THR A 180 12.90 -9.54 -12.96
N ALA A 181 12.99 -10.78 -13.49
CA ALA A 181 12.48 -11.11 -14.81
C ALA A 181 10.95 -11.01 -14.85
N GLY A 182 10.27 -11.49 -13.81
CA GLY A 182 8.82 -11.43 -13.63
C GLY A 182 8.41 -10.44 -12.54
N GLY A 183 7.25 -10.71 -11.95
CA GLY A 183 6.69 -9.97 -10.82
C GLY A 183 5.72 -8.87 -11.22
N SER A 184 5.02 -8.34 -10.20
CA SER A 184 4.06 -7.25 -10.33
C SER A 184 4.42 -6.10 -9.38
N ALA A 185 3.78 -4.94 -9.54
CA ALA A 185 3.99 -3.81 -8.63
C ALA A 185 3.60 -4.13 -7.16
N ASN A 186 2.82 -5.18 -6.97
CA ASN A 186 2.40 -5.67 -5.65
C ASN A 186 3.13 -6.96 -5.24
N SER A 187 4.16 -7.40 -5.97
CA SER A 187 4.98 -8.56 -5.58
C SER A 187 5.73 -8.28 -4.27
N HIS A 188 6.08 -9.34 -3.57
CA HIS A 188 6.84 -9.26 -2.31
C HIS A 188 8.18 -8.54 -2.49
N THR A 189 8.88 -8.77 -3.61
CA THR A 189 10.11 -8.04 -3.97
C THR A 189 9.88 -6.53 -4.08
N ALA A 190 8.80 -6.12 -4.73
CA ALA A 190 8.46 -4.70 -4.88
C ALA A 190 8.09 -4.05 -3.53
N ILE A 191 7.37 -4.76 -2.68
CA ILE A 191 7.02 -4.31 -1.33
C ILE A 191 8.28 -4.17 -0.48
N LEU A 192 9.14 -5.19 -0.46
CA LEU A 192 10.39 -5.17 0.29
C LEU A 192 11.28 -4.01 -0.13
N ALA A 193 11.48 -3.81 -1.43
CA ALA A 193 12.30 -2.73 -1.96
C ALA A 193 11.78 -1.34 -1.52
N ARG A 194 10.45 -1.12 -1.58
CA ARG A 194 9.84 0.12 -1.09
C ARG A 194 10.02 0.33 0.41
N THR A 195 9.87 -0.74 1.19
CA THR A 195 10.08 -0.71 2.65
C THR A 195 11.54 -0.38 3.00
N MET A 196 12.49 -0.97 2.27
CA MET A 196 13.91 -0.68 2.43
C MET A 196 14.33 0.68 1.85
N GLY A 197 13.51 1.28 1.00
CA GLY A 197 13.84 2.54 0.31
C GLY A 197 14.99 2.38 -0.69
N ILE A 198 15.11 1.24 -1.35
CA ILE A 198 16.12 0.92 -2.36
C ILE A 198 15.47 0.74 -3.74
N PRO A 199 16.21 0.98 -4.85
CA PRO A 199 15.67 0.85 -6.19
C PRO A 199 15.28 -0.59 -6.53
N ALA A 200 14.17 -0.74 -7.26
CA ALA A 200 13.73 -2.03 -7.78
C ALA A 200 13.08 -1.90 -9.15
N ILE A 201 13.42 -2.84 -10.01
CA ILE A 201 12.91 -3.01 -11.36
C ILE A 201 12.33 -4.42 -11.49
N ILE A 202 11.13 -4.53 -12.03
CA ILE A 202 10.45 -5.80 -12.28
C ILE A 202 10.12 -5.96 -13.76
N GLY A 203 9.87 -7.21 -14.19
CA GLY A 203 9.44 -7.47 -15.55
C GLY A 203 10.53 -7.23 -16.59
N ALA A 204 11.81 -7.48 -16.25
CA ALA A 204 12.92 -7.42 -17.20
C ALA A 204 12.86 -8.55 -18.26
N GLY A 205 12.03 -9.57 -18.02
CA GLY A 205 11.81 -10.69 -18.96
C GLY A 205 13.08 -11.48 -19.25
N ASP A 206 13.10 -12.06 -20.43
CA ASP A 206 14.21 -12.89 -20.92
C ASP A 206 15.52 -12.10 -21.14
N ALA A 207 15.48 -10.77 -21.02
CA ALA A 207 16.68 -9.95 -21.09
C ALA A 207 17.58 -10.12 -19.85
N LEU A 208 17.02 -10.57 -18.71
CA LEU A 208 17.77 -10.85 -17.49
C LEU A 208 18.34 -12.28 -17.56
N GLN A 209 19.62 -12.42 -17.89
CA GLN A 209 20.27 -13.69 -18.17
C GLN A 209 21.31 -14.05 -17.12
N ALA A 210 21.45 -15.36 -16.83
CA ALA A 210 22.39 -15.87 -15.82
C ALA A 210 23.87 -15.51 -16.10
N GLU A 211 24.24 -15.24 -17.34
CA GLU A 211 25.57 -14.78 -17.75
C GLU A 211 25.93 -13.37 -17.24
N MET A 212 24.96 -12.70 -16.62
CA MET A 212 25.16 -11.39 -15.99
C MET A 212 25.62 -11.51 -14.52
N GLU A 213 25.69 -12.73 -13.97
CA GLU A 213 26.23 -12.99 -12.62
C GLU A 213 27.61 -12.36 -12.46
N GLY A 214 27.79 -11.58 -11.40
CA GLY A 214 29.04 -10.89 -11.06
C GLY A 214 29.36 -9.66 -11.91
N LYS A 215 28.64 -9.39 -13.00
CA LYS A 215 28.87 -8.18 -13.80
C LYS A 215 28.43 -6.94 -13.04
N TYR A 216 29.18 -5.85 -13.21
CA TYR A 216 28.81 -4.57 -12.64
C TYR A 216 27.64 -3.95 -13.39
N ALA A 217 26.63 -3.54 -12.66
CA ALA A 217 25.45 -2.90 -13.23
C ALA A 217 25.06 -1.64 -12.46
N ILE A 218 24.29 -0.77 -13.12
CA ILE A 218 23.62 0.35 -12.49
C ILE A 218 22.14 0.24 -12.85
N ILE A 219 21.29 0.28 -11.83
CA ILE A 219 19.84 0.25 -11.98
C ILE A 219 19.23 1.60 -11.58
N ASP A 220 18.23 2.05 -12.33
CA ASP A 220 17.43 3.24 -12.06
C ASP A 220 15.97 2.84 -11.88
N GLY A 221 15.56 2.71 -10.63
CA GLY A 221 14.20 2.30 -10.27
C GLY A 221 13.10 3.33 -10.59
N GLN A 222 13.46 4.54 -11.02
CA GLN A 222 12.49 5.54 -11.48
C GLN A 222 12.16 5.36 -12.96
N THR A 223 13.17 5.08 -13.78
CA THR A 223 13.02 4.90 -15.24
C THR A 223 12.78 3.45 -15.64
N GLY A 224 13.13 2.49 -14.78
CA GLY A 224 13.14 1.06 -15.10
C GLY A 224 14.36 0.65 -15.94
N GLU A 225 15.38 1.50 -16.03
CA GLU A 225 16.60 1.25 -16.80
C GLU A 225 17.64 0.47 -16.00
N THR A 226 18.22 -0.55 -16.59
CA THR A 226 19.38 -1.26 -16.07
C THR A 226 20.48 -1.22 -17.10
N VAL A 227 21.67 -0.73 -16.73
CA VAL A 227 22.85 -0.69 -17.61
C VAL A 227 23.90 -1.63 -17.05
N ILE A 228 24.24 -2.67 -17.83
CA ILE A 228 25.24 -3.69 -17.48
C ILE A 228 26.56 -3.32 -18.17
N GLU A 229 27.65 -3.37 -17.39
CA GLU A 229 28.99 -2.97 -17.83
C GLU A 229 28.96 -1.59 -18.52
N PRO A 230 28.43 -0.51 -17.81
CA PRO A 230 28.33 0.80 -18.39
C PRO A 230 29.69 1.32 -18.84
N ASP A 231 29.73 2.04 -19.96
CA ASP A 231 30.91 2.80 -20.33
C ASP A 231 31.13 4.01 -19.38
N ASP A 232 32.26 4.70 -19.50
CA ASP A 232 32.62 5.77 -18.57
C ASP A 232 31.61 6.94 -18.60
N ALA A 233 31.04 7.24 -19.76
CA ALA A 233 30.07 8.33 -19.91
C ALA A 233 28.73 7.99 -19.23
N GLU A 234 28.24 6.80 -19.43
CA GLU A 234 26.99 6.32 -18.87
C GLU A 234 27.10 6.10 -17.35
N ARG A 235 28.24 5.55 -16.93
CA ARG A 235 28.57 5.42 -15.51
C ARG A 235 28.61 6.78 -14.81
N GLU A 236 29.24 7.78 -15.41
CA GLU A 236 29.28 9.14 -14.85
C GLU A 236 27.88 9.75 -14.79
N ARG A 237 27.05 9.58 -15.82
CA ARG A 237 25.65 10.06 -15.87
C ARG A 237 24.83 9.53 -14.71
N LEU A 238 24.82 8.20 -14.52
CA LEU A 238 24.00 7.53 -13.51
C LEU A 238 24.53 7.74 -12.09
N LEU A 239 25.84 7.67 -11.87
CA LEU A 239 26.43 7.97 -10.56
C LEU A 239 26.25 9.43 -10.15
N LYS A 240 26.26 10.36 -11.10
CA LYS A 240 25.95 11.77 -10.85
C LYS A 240 24.49 11.97 -10.48
N LYS A 241 23.56 11.20 -11.10
CA LYS A 241 22.15 11.15 -10.70
C LYS A 241 22.01 10.63 -9.27
N GLN A 242 22.64 9.50 -8.93
CA GLN A 242 22.65 8.92 -7.59
C GLN A 242 23.17 9.91 -6.53
N ALA A 243 24.32 10.55 -6.79
CA ALA A 243 24.89 11.52 -5.87
C ALA A 243 23.96 12.72 -5.65
N LYS A 244 23.28 13.19 -6.71
CA LYS A 244 22.30 14.27 -6.63
C LYS A 244 21.08 13.86 -5.80
N GLU A 245 20.54 12.66 -6.00
CA GLU A 245 19.40 12.15 -5.23
C GLU A 245 19.76 11.96 -3.75
N LYS A 246 20.96 11.42 -3.47
CA LYS A 246 21.47 11.28 -2.09
C LYS A 246 21.64 12.63 -1.41
N ALA A 247 22.27 13.60 -2.07
CA ALA A 247 22.44 14.94 -1.54
C ALA A 247 21.09 15.64 -1.30
N LEU A 248 20.11 15.46 -2.19
CA LEU A 248 18.75 15.95 -2.00
C LEU A 248 18.09 15.31 -0.78
N LYS A 249 18.20 13.99 -0.62
CA LYS A 249 17.65 13.28 0.54
C LYS A 249 18.25 13.78 1.85
N GLU A 250 19.57 13.93 1.92
CA GLU A 250 20.28 14.49 3.08
C GLU A 250 19.82 15.91 3.41
N LEU A 251 19.61 16.74 2.39
CA LEU A 251 19.11 18.11 2.54
C LEU A 251 17.66 18.12 3.05
N LEU A 252 16.81 17.24 2.55
CA LEU A 252 15.43 17.08 3.00
C LEU A 252 15.36 16.54 4.44
N ASP A 253 16.22 15.61 4.82
CA ASP A 253 16.28 15.07 6.18
C ASP A 253 16.60 16.17 7.22
N GLN A 254 17.36 17.21 6.86
CA GLN A 254 17.59 18.37 7.73
C GLN A 254 16.34 19.21 7.99
N LEU A 255 15.26 18.98 7.21
CA LEU A 255 13.97 19.65 7.43
C LEU A 255 13.10 18.93 8.46
N LYS A 256 13.46 17.73 8.92
CA LYS A 256 12.73 17.04 10.01
C LYS A 256 12.72 17.90 11.26
N GLY A 257 11.57 17.98 11.92
CA GLY A 257 11.34 18.86 13.07
C GLY A 257 11.19 20.35 12.75
N LYS A 258 11.33 20.77 11.48
CA LYS A 258 11.09 22.17 11.10
C LYS A 258 9.61 22.43 10.85
N PRO A 259 9.09 23.62 11.21
CA PRO A 259 7.68 23.95 10.96
C PRO A 259 7.40 24.11 9.45
N ASN A 260 6.18 23.79 9.04
CA ASN A 260 5.68 24.02 7.69
C ASN A 260 5.16 25.47 7.59
N VAL A 261 6.07 26.42 7.43
CA VAL A 261 5.81 27.86 7.45
C VAL A 261 6.38 28.51 6.20
N THR A 262 5.59 29.33 5.53
CA THR A 262 6.04 30.16 4.40
C THR A 262 7.02 31.25 4.85
N LYS A 263 7.69 31.93 3.93
CA LYS A 263 8.63 33.03 4.26
C LYS A 263 7.97 34.19 4.99
N ASP A 264 6.70 34.46 4.65
CA ASP A 264 5.87 35.50 5.28
C ASP A 264 5.19 35.05 6.59
N GLY A 265 5.47 33.82 7.05
CA GLY A 265 5.04 33.32 8.37
C GLY A 265 3.69 32.60 8.40
N ARG A 266 3.06 32.29 7.26
CA ARG A 266 1.83 31.51 7.21
C ARG A 266 2.11 30.04 7.52
N ASN A 267 1.40 29.48 8.52
CA ASN A 267 1.45 28.06 8.81
C ASN A 267 0.61 27.26 7.79
N VAL A 268 1.13 26.15 7.32
CA VAL A 268 0.43 25.18 6.44
C VAL A 268 0.47 23.83 7.10
N MET A 269 -0.66 23.16 7.20
CA MET A 269 -0.71 21.78 7.69
C MET A 269 -0.25 20.84 6.59
N VAL A 270 0.80 20.06 6.86
CA VAL A 270 1.27 19.00 5.95
C VAL A 270 1.03 17.67 6.64
N TYR A 271 0.03 16.96 6.15
CA TYR A 271 -0.43 15.68 6.69
C TYR A 271 -0.15 14.54 5.72
N CYS A 272 -0.39 13.31 6.17
CA CYS A 272 -0.15 12.13 5.35
C CYS A 272 -1.46 11.41 4.98
N ASN A 273 -1.46 10.82 3.80
CA ASN A 273 -2.45 9.83 3.40
C ASN A 273 -1.93 8.43 3.77
N ILE A 274 -2.77 7.63 4.42
CA ILE A 274 -2.47 6.23 4.76
C ILE A 274 -3.60 5.31 4.30
N GLY A 275 -3.25 4.06 4.00
CA GLY A 275 -4.16 2.98 3.65
C GLY A 275 -4.43 2.02 4.80
N SER A 276 -3.48 1.90 5.75
CA SER A 276 -3.57 0.98 6.89
C SER A 276 -2.77 1.48 8.08
N PRO A 277 -2.93 0.90 9.28
CA PRO A 277 -2.08 1.18 10.45
C PRO A 277 -0.59 0.91 10.23
N ALA A 278 -0.23 0.01 9.33
CA ALA A 278 1.16 -0.31 8.99
C ALA A 278 1.92 0.89 8.38
N ASP A 279 1.20 1.84 7.76
CA ASP A 279 1.83 3.02 7.15
C ASP A 279 2.35 4.06 8.16
N ILE A 280 2.01 3.91 9.45
CA ILE A 280 2.35 4.91 10.48
C ILE A 280 3.86 5.10 10.62
N ASP A 281 4.65 4.05 10.50
CA ASP A 281 6.11 4.15 10.59
C ASP A 281 6.67 5.05 9.50
N ALA A 282 6.16 4.93 8.28
CA ALA A 282 6.53 5.82 7.19
C ALA A 282 6.10 7.28 7.46
N VAL A 283 4.93 7.50 8.08
CA VAL A 283 4.49 8.85 8.49
C VAL A 283 5.44 9.46 9.49
N LEU A 284 5.81 8.72 10.54
CA LEU A 284 6.70 9.18 11.60
C LEU A 284 8.13 9.40 11.09
N GLN A 285 8.65 8.50 10.27
CA GLN A 285 9.98 8.60 9.66
C GLN A 285 10.12 9.83 8.75
N ASN A 286 9.05 10.24 8.09
CA ASN A 286 9.01 11.42 7.22
C ASN A 286 8.50 12.69 7.93
N ASP A 287 8.35 12.64 9.26
CA ASP A 287 7.93 13.78 10.08
C ASP A 287 6.57 14.38 9.67
N GLY A 288 5.59 13.51 9.36
CA GLY A 288 4.23 13.93 9.04
C GLY A 288 3.57 14.68 10.20
N GLY A 289 2.90 15.80 9.90
CA GLY A 289 2.27 16.66 10.91
C GLY A 289 0.96 16.09 11.47
N GLY A 290 0.39 15.10 10.80
CA GLY A 290 -0.87 14.43 11.13
C GLY A 290 -1.24 13.45 10.01
N ILE A 291 -2.43 12.87 10.10
CA ILE A 291 -3.03 12.07 9.05
C ILE A 291 -4.23 12.85 8.51
N GLY A 292 -4.18 13.27 7.24
CA GLY A 292 -5.24 14.02 6.57
C GLY A 292 -6.23 13.12 5.85
N LEU A 293 -5.81 11.88 5.55
CA LEU A 293 -6.69 10.85 5.00
C LEU A 293 -6.24 9.47 5.48
N PHE A 294 -7.00 8.87 6.39
CA PHE A 294 -6.95 7.45 6.64
C PHE A 294 -8.08 6.76 5.88
N ARG A 295 -7.74 5.96 4.90
CA ARG A 295 -8.69 5.19 4.09
C ARG A 295 -9.10 3.94 4.85
N SER A 296 -10.33 3.93 5.38
CA SER A 296 -10.82 2.81 6.20
C SER A 296 -11.23 1.57 5.41
N GLU A 297 -11.21 1.65 4.08
CA GLU A 297 -11.66 0.58 3.18
C GLU A 297 -10.86 -0.71 3.32
N PHE A 298 -9.60 -0.64 3.73
CA PHE A 298 -8.78 -1.83 3.94
C PHE A 298 -9.43 -2.83 4.90
N LEU A 299 -10.12 -2.34 5.95
CA LEU A 299 -10.84 -3.18 6.90
C LEU A 299 -11.97 -3.99 6.26
N TYR A 300 -12.56 -3.44 5.21
CA TYR A 300 -13.65 -4.08 4.48
C TYR A 300 -13.17 -4.95 3.31
N LEU A 301 -11.98 -4.65 2.77
CA LEU A 301 -11.44 -5.36 1.60
C LEU A 301 -10.59 -6.59 1.97
N GLN A 302 -10.11 -6.68 3.21
CA GLN A 302 -9.30 -7.79 3.68
C GLN A 302 -10.12 -8.96 4.23
N GLY A 303 -11.35 -8.69 4.69
CA GLY A 303 -12.22 -9.68 5.30
C GLY A 303 -13.18 -10.35 4.30
N SER A 304 -13.75 -11.49 4.72
CA SER A 304 -14.82 -12.18 4.00
C SER A 304 -16.22 -11.78 4.49
N ASP A 305 -16.32 -10.90 5.49
CA ASP A 305 -17.56 -10.37 6.06
C ASP A 305 -17.33 -8.94 6.58
N TYR A 306 -18.40 -8.27 6.99
CA TYR A 306 -18.32 -6.91 7.56
C TYR A 306 -17.45 -6.88 8.80
N PRO A 307 -16.46 -5.96 8.87
CA PRO A 307 -15.62 -5.82 10.05
C PRO A 307 -16.46 -5.44 11.26
N THR A 308 -16.21 -6.10 12.37
CA THR A 308 -16.88 -5.84 13.65
C THR A 308 -16.55 -4.46 14.21
N GLU A 309 -17.31 -4.00 15.20
CA GLU A 309 -17.02 -2.74 15.90
C GLU A 309 -15.64 -2.80 16.58
N ASP A 310 -15.26 -3.94 17.15
CA ASP A 310 -13.98 -4.09 17.86
C ASP A 310 -12.78 -4.12 16.93
N GLU A 311 -12.84 -4.82 15.80
CA GLU A 311 -11.79 -4.80 14.78
C GLU A 311 -11.53 -3.40 14.26
N GLN A 312 -12.59 -2.67 13.93
CA GLN A 312 -12.49 -1.28 13.50
C GLN A 312 -11.93 -0.38 14.63
N PHE A 313 -12.42 -0.56 15.85
CA PHE A 313 -11.96 0.20 17.01
C PHE A 313 -10.47 0.02 17.26
N GLU A 314 -9.95 -1.21 17.28
CA GLU A 314 -8.52 -1.46 17.52
C GLU A 314 -7.65 -0.86 16.42
N ALA A 315 -8.06 -0.94 15.14
CA ALA A 315 -7.34 -0.30 14.05
C ALA A 315 -7.27 1.24 14.22
N TYR A 316 -8.40 1.89 14.51
CA TYR A 316 -8.46 3.34 14.67
C TYR A 316 -7.73 3.82 15.93
N LYS A 317 -7.85 3.09 17.03
CA LYS A 317 -7.15 3.35 18.29
C LYS A 317 -5.63 3.26 18.11
N THR A 318 -5.15 2.20 17.48
CA THR A 318 -3.72 2.01 17.20
C THR A 318 -3.13 3.22 16.47
N VAL A 319 -3.83 3.70 15.43
CA VAL A 319 -3.39 4.88 14.69
C VAL A 319 -3.43 6.14 15.57
N ALA A 320 -4.49 6.34 16.33
CA ALA A 320 -4.66 7.51 17.19
C ALA A 320 -3.58 7.60 18.28
N GLU A 321 -3.27 6.47 18.94
CA GLU A 321 -2.23 6.38 19.97
C GLU A 321 -0.83 6.62 19.40
N ARG A 322 -0.48 5.93 18.30
CA ARG A 322 0.84 6.04 17.67
C ARG A 322 1.12 7.45 17.11
N MET A 323 0.08 8.18 16.70
CA MET A 323 0.21 9.57 16.25
C MET A 323 0.44 10.58 17.39
N GLY A 324 0.37 10.16 18.66
CA GLY A 324 0.83 10.96 19.80
C GLY A 324 0.15 12.32 19.94
N GLY A 325 -1.16 12.40 19.76
CA GLY A 325 -1.97 13.63 19.84
C GLY A 325 -1.98 14.49 18.58
N LYS A 326 -1.27 14.11 17.52
CA LYS A 326 -1.43 14.69 16.17
C LYS A 326 -2.82 14.33 15.62
N ARG A 327 -3.39 15.19 14.76
CA ARG A 327 -4.71 14.96 14.17
C ARG A 327 -4.70 13.74 13.26
N VAL A 328 -5.74 12.91 13.36
CA VAL A 328 -6.00 11.76 12.49
C VAL A 328 -7.40 11.92 11.90
N ILE A 329 -7.47 12.18 10.60
CA ILE A 329 -8.73 12.26 9.87
C ILE A 329 -9.03 10.90 9.27
N ILE A 330 -10.11 10.28 9.71
CA ILE A 330 -10.53 8.96 9.24
C ILE A 330 -11.74 9.15 8.32
N ARG A 331 -11.60 8.70 7.08
CA ARG A 331 -12.69 8.68 6.12
C ARG A 331 -13.58 7.47 6.41
N THR A 332 -14.90 7.72 6.49
CA THR A 332 -15.86 6.61 6.57
C THR A 332 -15.88 5.82 5.26
N LEU A 333 -16.53 4.68 5.27
CA LEU A 333 -16.62 3.74 4.17
C LEU A 333 -16.75 4.42 2.80
N ASP A 334 -15.83 4.08 1.88
CA ASP A 334 -15.87 4.46 0.47
C ASP A 334 -15.71 3.22 -0.43
N ILE A 335 -16.60 2.24 -0.23
CA ILE A 335 -16.76 1.04 -1.04
C ILE A 335 -17.74 1.34 -2.17
N GLY A 336 -17.65 0.59 -3.26
CA GLY A 336 -18.39 0.76 -4.52
C GLY A 336 -17.47 1.19 -5.65
N ALA A 337 -18.01 1.38 -6.83
CA ALA A 337 -17.25 1.67 -8.05
C ALA A 337 -16.16 0.61 -8.33
N ASP A 338 -14.90 1.01 -8.21
CA ASP A 338 -13.71 0.19 -8.43
C ASP A 338 -13.30 -0.68 -7.23
N LYS A 339 -13.92 -0.44 -6.06
CA LYS A 339 -13.63 -1.15 -4.81
C LYS A 339 -14.85 -1.95 -4.39
N GLN A 340 -14.83 -3.24 -4.63
CA GLN A 340 -15.93 -4.14 -4.29
C GLN A 340 -15.47 -5.24 -3.35
N ALA A 341 -16.35 -5.60 -2.41
CA ALA A 341 -16.23 -6.79 -1.59
C ALA A 341 -17.52 -7.60 -1.77
N ASP A 342 -17.40 -8.87 -2.11
CA ASP A 342 -18.52 -9.71 -2.56
C ASP A 342 -19.64 -9.80 -1.52
N TYR A 343 -19.30 -9.83 -0.25
CA TYR A 343 -20.27 -9.89 0.86
C TYR A 343 -21.14 -8.62 1.00
N PHE A 344 -20.79 -7.52 0.29
CA PHE A 344 -21.69 -6.37 0.18
C PHE A 344 -22.90 -6.65 -0.70
N HIS A 345 -22.84 -7.68 -1.55
CA HIS A 345 -23.92 -8.04 -2.48
C HIS A 345 -24.47 -6.81 -3.21
N LEU A 346 -23.56 -5.99 -3.76
CA LEU A 346 -23.94 -4.85 -4.58
C LEU A 346 -24.36 -5.34 -5.97
N ASP A 347 -25.48 -4.84 -6.46
CA ASP A 347 -25.90 -5.13 -7.82
C ASP A 347 -24.88 -4.60 -8.82
N LYS A 348 -24.74 -5.30 -9.95
CA LYS A 348 -23.89 -4.83 -11.03
C LYS A 348 -24.53 -3.61 -11.70
N GLU A 349 -23.86 -2.48 -11.59
CA GLU A 349 -24.32 -1.20 -12.16
C GLU A 349 -23.62 -0.91 -13.49
N GLU A 350 -24.31 -0.22 -14.39
CA GLU A 350 -23.71 0.23 -15.66
C GLU A 350 -22.67 1.34 -15.44
N ASN A 351 -22.87 2.17 -14.42
CA ASN A 351 -21.99 3.29 -14.07
C ASN A 351 -21.66 3.26 -12.56
N PRO A 352 -20.82 2.32 -12.08
CA PRO A 352 -20.58 2.11 -10.66
C PRO A 352 -20.07 3.35 -9.91
N ALA A 353 -19.29 4.20 -10.57
CA ALA A 353 -18.79 5.43 -9.97
C ALA A 353 -19.91 6.43 -9.61
N MET A 354 -21.06 6.36 -10.29
CA MET A 354 -22.25 7.21 -10.05
C MET A 354 -23.37 6.47 -9.30
N GLY A 355 -23.16 5.23 -8.95
CA GLY A 355 -24.14 4.33 -8.36
C GLY A 355 -24.18 4.34 -6.83
N LEU A 356 -24.51 3.18 -6.26
CA LEU A 356 -24.58 2.94 -4.82
C LEU A 356 -23.17 2.75 -4.26
N ARG A 357 -22.58 3.82 -3.75
CA ARG A 357 -21.24 3.82 -3.16
C ARG A 357 -21.14 4.76 -1.95
N ALA A 358 -20.12 4.56 -1.14
CA ALA A 358 -19.69 5.46 -0.07
C ALA A 358 -20.85 5.85 0.89
N ILE A 359 -21.09 7.14 1.08
CA ILE A 359 -22.16 7.63 1.98
C ILE A 359 -23.54 7.13 1.58
N ARG A 360 -23.78 6.81 0.30
CA ARG A 360 -25.06 6.28 -0.14
C ARG A 360 -25.29 4.87 0.42
N ILE A 361 -24.23 4.02 0.48
CA ILE A 361 -24.28 2.75 1.19
C ILE A 361 -24.54 2.99 2.68
N CYS A 362 -23.80 3.90 3.30
CA CYS A 362 -23.92 4.21 4.72
C CYS A 362 -25.34 4.64 5.13
N LEU A 363 -26.02 5.43 4.30
CA LEU A 363 -27.37 5.93 4.59
C LEU A 363 -28.46 4.89 4.24
N THR A 364 -28.19 3.95 3.33
CA THR A 364 -29.13 2.87 2.95
C THR A 364 -28.94 1.60 3.77
N ARG A 365 -27.76 1.40 4.37
CA ARG A 365 -27.42 0.30 5.28
C ARG A 365 -26.96 0.84 6.63
N PRO A 366 -27.88 1.35 7.45
CA PRO A 366 -27.55 2.08 8.68
C PRO A 366 -26.78 1.23 9.71
N GLU A 367 -26.92 -0.10 9.69
CA GLU A 367 -26.18 -1.01 10.56
C GLU A 367 -24.68 -0.95 10.30
N VAL A 368 -24.25 -0.97 9.04
CA VAL A 368 -22.82 -0.86 8.66
C VAL A 368 -22.25 0.48 9.11
N PHE A 369 -22.99 1.55 8.84
CA PHE A 369 -22.57 2.90 9.20
C PHE A 369 -22.49 3.12 10.70
N ARG A 370 -23.46 2.57 11.47
CA ARG A 370 -23.48 2.65 12.93
C ARG A 370 -22.28 1.93 13.55
N THR A 371 -21.98 0.72 13.09
CA THR A 371 -20.82 -0.05 13.56
C THR A 371 -19.53 0.77 13.39
N GLN A 372 -19.32 1.35 12.22
CA GLN A 372 -18.13 2.17 11.96
C GLN A 372 -18.09 3.42 12.85
N LEU A 373 -19.20 4.16 12.96
CA LEU A 373 -19.24 5.38 13.75
C LEU A 373 -19.04 5.11 15.25
N ARG A 374 -19.60 4.01 15.80
CA ARG A 374 -19.36 3.61 17.19
C ARG A 374 -17.87 3.36 17.43
N ALA A 375 -17.21 2.60 16.55
CA ALA A 375 -15.77 2.34 16.62
C ALA A 375 -14.95 3.64 16.57
N LEU A 376 -15.30 4.58 15.69
CA LEU A 376 -14.63 5.88 15.56
C LEU A 376 -14.78 6.74 16.83
N TYR A 377 -15.98 6.80 17.41
CA TYR A 377 -16.18 7.53 18.66
C TYR A 377 -15.46 6.89 19.84
N ARG A 378 -15.46 5.57 19.97
CA ARG A 378 -14.66 4.85 20.97
C ARG A 378 -13.17 5.16 20.84
N ALA A 379 -12.65 5.09 19.63
CA ALA A 379 -11.23 5.38 19.35
C ALA A 379 -10.85 6.84 19.63
N SER A 380 -11.80 7.77 19.58
CA SER A 380 -11.56 9.19 19.88
C SER A 380 -11.10 9.46 21.30
N ALA A 381 -11.31 8.52 22.25
CA ALA A 381 -10.78 8.64 23.61
C ALA A 381 -9.25 8.51 23.67
N TYR A 382 -8.61 7.95 22.64
CA TYR A 382 -7.19 7.60 22.60
C TYR A 382 -6.33 8.57 21.78
N GLY A 383 -6.94 9.53 21.08
CA GLY A 383 -6.21 10.54 20.32
C GLY A 383 -7.12 11.54 19.62
N LYS A 384 -6.51 12.45 18.87
CA LYS A 384 -7.24 13.52 18.20
C LYS A 384 -7.83 13.04 16.87
N ILE A 385 -8.94 12.34 16.91
CA ILE A 385 -9.67 11.85 15.74
C ILE A 385 -10.59 12.95 15.19
N ALA A 386 -10.67 13.04 13.86
CA ALA A 386 -11.69 13.71 13.10
C ALA A 386 -12.33 12.73 12.11
N ILE A 387 -13.62 12.86 11.84
CA ILE A 387 -14.37 11.97 10.95
C ILE A 387 -14.69 12.72 9.66
N MET A 388 -14.41 12.11 8.52
CA MET A 388 -14.66 12.67 7.20
C MET A 388 -15.61 11.79 6.40
N PHE A 389 -16.65 12.39 5.81
CA PHE A 389 -17.66 11.68 5.04
C PHE A 389 -17.45 11.90 3.53
N PRO A 390 -17.28 10.81 2.74
CA PRO A 390 -17.06 10.89 1.30
C PRO A 390 -18.35 11.06 0.51
N MET A 391 -18.25 11.44 -0.76
CA MET A 391 -19.30 11.44 -1.79
C MET A 391 -20.54 12.27 -1.43
N ILE A 392 -20.38 13.34 -0.66
CA ILE A 392 -21.46 14.26 -0.32
C ILE A 392 -21.88 15.07 -1.56
N THR A 393 -23.19 15.27 -1.70
CA THR A 393 -23.79 16.07 -2.78
C THR A 393 -24.77 17.11 -2.28
N SER A 394 -25.30 16.95 -1.06
CA SER A 394 -26.43 17.72 -0.55
C SER A 394 -26.35 17.97 0.94
N VAL A 395 -26.92 19.10 1.40
CA VAL A 395 -26.98 19.48 2.82
C VAL A 395 -27.77 18.47 3.65
N TRP A 396 -28.85 17.90 3.11
CA TRP A 396 -29.66 16.92 3.85
C TRP A 396 -28.86 15.67 4.24
N GLU A 397 -27.91 15.24 3.41
CA GLU A 397 -27.03 14.10 3.74
C GLU A 397 -26.21 14.40 4.99
N VAL A 398 -25.62 15.59 5.07
CA VAL A 398 -24.84 16.03 6.23
C VAL A 398 -25.71 16.16 7.48
N GLN A 399 -26.92 16.69 7.34
CA GLN A 399 -27.86 16.80 8.47
C GLN A 399 -28.28 15.43 9.00
N GLU A 400 -28.52 14.47 8.12
CA GLU A 400 -28.83 13.09 8.50
C GLU A 400 -27.63 12.40 9.18
N ILE A 401 -26.44 12.55 8.63
CA ILE A 401 -25.19 12.06 9.25
C ILE A 401 -25.06 12.62 10.68
N LYS A 402 -25.22 13.93 10.84
CA LYS A 402 -25.15 14.59 12.17
C LYS A 402 -26.22 14.07 13.14
N ARG A 403 -27.41 13.74 12.63
CA ARG A 403 -28.46 13.12 13.43
C ARG A 403 -28.04 11.74 13.93
N ILE A 404 -27.49 10.91 13.03
CA ILE A 404 -26.98 9.57 13.37
C ILE A 404 -25.83 9.68 14.38
N CYS A 405 -24.86 10.55 14.14
CA CYS A 405 -23.74 10.80 15.06
C CYS A 405 -24.20 11.19 16.45
N ARG A 406 -25.19 12.10 16.57
CA ARG A 406 -25.74 12.50 17.89
C ARG A 406 -26.37 11.32 18.63
N ASN A 407 -27.13 10.48 17.93
CA ASN A 407 -27.78 9.32 18.55
C ASN A 407 -26.73 8.32 19.07
N ILE A 408 -25.71 8.01 18.25
CA ILE A 408 -24.62 7.10 18.63
C ILE A 408 -23.86 7.64 19.85
N ARG A 409 -23.55 8.93 19.88
CA ARG A 409 -22.88 9.53 21.02
C ARG A 409 -23.74 9.45 22.31
N ALA A 410 -25.05 9.63 22.19
CA ALA A 410 -25.96 9.50 23.33
C ALA A 410 -25.97 8.06 23.86
N GLU A 411 -26.07 7.07 22.96
CA GLU A 411 -26.01 5.63 23.29
C GLU A 411 -24.70 5.25 23.99
N LEU A 412 -23.55 5.62 23.40
CA LEU A 412 -22.24 5.35 24.00
C LEU A 412 -22.08 6.02 25.37
N ALA A 413 -22.64 7.22 25.57
CA ALA A 413 -22.64 7.89 26.86
C ALA A 413 -23.51 7.17 27.90
N GLU A 414 -24.69 6.65 27.50
CA GLU A 414 -25.56 5.84 28.36
C GLU A 414 -24.92 4.51 28.74
N GLU A 415 -24.15 3.90 27.80
CA GLU A 415 -23.36 2.68 28.03
C GLU A 415 -22.11 2.93 28.89
N GLY A 416 -21.77 4.21 29.17
CA GLY A 416 -20.55 4.56 29.91
C GLY A 416 -19.25 4.33 29.13
N VAL A 417 -19.32 4.30 27.81
CA VAL A 417 -18.16 4.08 26.93
C VAL A 417 -17.36 5.38 26.79
N PRO A 418 -16.04 5.38 27.06
CA PRO A 418 -15.19 6.57 26.91
C PRO A 418 -15.12 7.04 25.46
N MET A 419 -15.26 8.36 25.26
CA MET A 419 -15.05 9.04 23.97
C MET A 419 -14.64 10.50 24.20
N ALA A 420 -14.09 11.15 23.17
CA ALA A 420 -13.75 12.56 23.25
C ALA A 420 -15.01 13.45 23.35
N ASP A 421 -14.92 14.53 24.12
CA ASP A 421 -16.01 15.50 24.24
C ASP A 421 -16.36 16.14 22.89
N LYS A 422 -15.35 16.42 22.08
CA LYS A 422 -15.50 16.98 20.73
C LYS A 422 -14.73 16.16 19.71
N VAL A 423 -15.42 15.71 18.68
CA VAL A 423 -14.86 15.10 17.47
C VAL A 423 -15.25 16.00 16.30
N GLU A 424 -14.26 16.47 15.53
CA GLU A 424 -14.51 17.28 14.33
C GLU A 424 -15.15 16.41 13.24
N LEU A 425 -16.20 16.94 12.61
CA LEU A 425 -16.90 16.30 11.50
C LEU A 425 -16.66 17.11 10.24
N GLY A 426 -16.06 16.50 9.23
CA GLY A 426 -15.81 17.11 7.94
C GLY A 426 -16.39 16.30 6.79
N ILE A 427 -16.36 16.87 5.61
CA ILE A 427 -16.80 16.20 4.39
C ILE A 427 -15.70 16.25 3.31
N MET A 428 -15.70 15.24 2.46
CA MET A 428 -14.90 15.27 1.26
C MET A 428 -15.66 16.04 0.17
N ILE A 429 -15.01 17.06 -0.37
CA ILE A 429 -15.51 17.80 -1.52
C ILE A 429 -14.89 17.15 -2.76
N GLU A 430 -15.65 16.30 -3.41
CA GLU A 430 -15.19 15.48 -4.53
C GLU A 430 -16.22 15.33 -5.64
N THR A 431 -17.36 16.00 -5.51
CA THR A 431 -18.39 16.08 -6.54
C THR A 431 -18.62 17.55 -6.93
N PRO A 432 -18.90 17.85 -8.21
CA PRO A 432 -19.26 19.19 -8.63
C PRO A 432 -20.46 19.76 -7.86
N ALA A 433 -21.40 18.91 -7.45
CA ALA A 433 -22.54 19.32 -6.64
C ALA A 433 -22.10 19.85 -5.27
N ALA A 434 -21.18 19.16 -4.58
CA ALA A 434 -20.64 19.61 -3.29
C ALA A 434 -19.90 20.94 -3.42
N VAL A 435 -19.16 21.15 -4.52
CA VAL A 435 -18.51 22.44 -4.81
C VAL A 435 -19.53 23.55 -4.94
N MET A 436 -20.58 23.35 -5.74
CA MET A 436 -21.62 24.36 -5.95
C MET A 436 -22.42 24.67 -4.69
N MET A 437 -22.56 23.68 -3.78
CA MET A 437 -23.24 23.80 -2.49
C MET A 437 -22.29 24.10 -1.33
N SER A 438 -21.03 24.41 -1.61
CA SER A 438 -19.99 24.52 -0.56
C SER A 438 -20.26 25.64 0.43
N ALA A 439 -20.95 26.70 0.06
CA ALA A 439 -21.34 27.78 0.97
C ALA A 439 -22.35 27.34 2.05
N GLU A 440 -23.30 26.50 1.66
CA GLU A 440 -24.31 25.92 2.55
C GLU A 440 -23.70 24.78 3.39
N LEU A 441 -22.93 23.90 2.75
CA LEU A 441 -22.27 22.76 3.40
C LEU A 441 -21.26 23.21 4.47
N ALA A 442 -20.54 24.32 4.23
CA ALA A 442 -19.56 24.86 5.17
C ALA A 442 -20.18 25.29 6.52
N ARG A 443 -21.47 25.56 6.57
CA ARG A 443 -22.20 25.90 7.83
C ARG A 443 -22.53 24.66 8.65
N GLU A 444 -22.43 23.48 8.06
CA GLU A 444 -22.83 22.22 8.69
C GLU A 444 -21.66 21.41 9.24
N VAL A 445 -20.42 21.73 8.86
CA VAL A 445 -19.25 20.91 9.17
C VAL A 445 -18.10 21.73 9.76
N ASP A 446 -17.10 21.06 10.34
CA ASP A 446 -15.92 21.69 10.94
C ASP A 446 -14.78 21.90 9.93
N PHE A 447 -14.78 21.16 8.81
CA PHE A 447 -13.75 21.28 7.77
C PHE A 447 -14.17 20.67 6.42
N PHE A 448 -13.45 21.07 5.39
CA PHE A 448 -13.46 20.44 4.08
C PHE A 448 -12.13 19.77 3.76
N SER A 449 -12.17 18.63 3.10
CA SER A 449 -11.01 18.02 2.45
C SER A 449 -11.36 17.71 0.99
N VAL A 450 -10.56 18.21 0.05
CA VAL A 450 -10.90 18.06 -1.36
C VAL A 450 -10.28 16.78 -1.91
N GLY A 451 -11.13 15.87 -2.38
CA GLY A 451 -10.76 14.66 -3.11
C GLY A 451 -10.56 14.97 -4.59
N THR A 452 -9.39 15.47 -4.97
CA THR A 452 -9.15 16.00 -6.32
C THR A 452 -9.26 14.96 -7.42
N ASN A 453 -9.00 13.69 -7.14
CA ASN A 453 -9.08 12.62 -8.14
C ASN A 453 -10.54 12.43 -8.61
N ASP A 454 -11.46 12.21 -7.66
CA ASP A 454 -12.88 12.05 -7.95
C ASP A 454 -13.50 13.36 -8.46
N LEU A 455 -13.10 14.51 -7.88
CA LEU A 455 -13.55 15.82 -8.38
C LEU A 455 -13.18 16.02 -9.86
N THR A 456 -11.96 15.68 -10.26
CA THR A 456 -11.52 15.75 -11.66
C THR A 456 -12.33 14.79 -12.53
N GLN A 457 -12.48 13.54 -12.11
CA GLN A 457 -13.26 12.52 -12.80
C GLN A 457 -14.69 12.98 -13.10
N TYR A 458 -15.40 13.46 -12.07
CA TYR A 458 -16.79 13.90 -12.23
C TYR A 458 -16.92 15.23 -12.98
N THR A 459 -15.95 16.13 -12.84
CA THR A 459 -15.95 17.42 -13.52
C THR A 459 -15.73 17.26 -15.02
N LEU A 460 -14.79 16.41 -15.40
CA LEU A 460 -14.44 16.18 -16.80
C LEU A 460 -15.26 15.04 -17.44
N ALA A 461 -16.08 14.33 -16.64
CA ALA A 461 -16.85 13.16 -17.08
C ALA A 461 -15.95 12.08 -17.72
N VAL A 462 -14.79 11.84 -17.14
CA VAL A 462 -13.78 10.89 -17.63
C VAL A 462 -13.44 9.89 -16.52
N ASP A 463 -13.56 8.61 -16.84
CA ASP A 463 -13.10 7.56 -15.92
C ASP A 463 -11.57 7.55 -15.86
N ARG A 464 -11.00 7.82 -14.67
CA ARG A 464 -9.54 7.85 -14.43
C ARG A 464 -8.85 6.50 -14.64
N GLN A 465 -9.61 5.40 -14.62
CA GLN A 465 -9.11 4.05 -14.86
C GLN A 465 -9.37 3.58 -16.30
N GLY A 466 -10.05 4.39 -17.10
CA GLY A 466 -10.43 4.06 -18.47
C GLY A 466 -9.20 3.96 -19.38
N VAL A 467 -9.01 2.81 -20.00
CA VAL A 467 -7.91 2.58 -20.94
C VAL A 467 -7.99 3.57 -22.13
N GLY A 468 -6.91 4.30 -22.39
CA GLY A 468 -6.81 5.24 -23.51
C GLY A 468 -7.48 6.60 -23.27
N LEU A 469 -7.91 6.89 -22.04
CA LEU A 469 -8.53 8.17 -21.67
C LEU A 469 -7.55 9.18 -21.04
N ASP A 470 -6.28 8.82 -20.84
CA ASP A 470 -5.29 9.64 -20.13
C ASP A 470 -5.20 11.09 -20.65
N ARG A 471 -5.29 11.28 -21.98
CA ARG A 471 -5.26 12.63 -22.59
C ARG A 471 -6.48 13.51 -22.28
N PHE A 472 -7.56 12.92 -21.78
CA PHE A 472 -8.78 13.63 -21.41
C PHE A 472 -8.87 13.86 -19.89
N PHE A 473 -8.09 13.14 -19.12
CA PHE A 473 -8.00 13.29 -17.67
C PHE A 473 -6.89 14.28 -17.34
N ASP A 474 -7.24 15.56 -17.27
CA ASP A 474 -6.32 16.64 -16.90
C ASP A 474 -6.61 17.13 -15.47
N ALA A 475 -5.77 16.74 -14.53
CA ALA A 475 -5.91 17.16 -13.14
C ALA A 475 -5.61 18.67 -12.92
N HIS A 476 -4.87 19.31 -13.84
CA HIS A 476 -4.61 20.76 -13.85
C HIS A 476 -5.68 21.56 -14.58
N HIS A 477 -6.76 20.91 -14.99
CA HIS A 477 -7.80 21.56 -15.79
C HIS A 477 -8.36 22.81 -15.09
N PRO A 478 -8.48 23.96 -15.79
CA PRO A 478 -8.92 25.21 -15.17
C PRO A 478 -10.29 25.13 -14.46
N ALA A 479 -11.20 24.25 -14.91
CA ALA A 479 -12.47 24.03 -14.21
C ALA A 479 -12.25 23.46 -12.80
N VAL A 480 -11.33 22.50 -12.63
CA VAL A 480 -11.01 21.90 -11.32
C VAL A 480 -10.38 22.95 -10.41
N LEU A 481 -9.41 23.72 -10.91
CA LEU A 481 -8.75 24.79 -10.14
C LEU A 481 -9.74 25.90 -9.72
N ARG A 482 -10.71 26.28 -10.59
CA ARG A 482 -11.78 27.21 -10.23
C ARG A 482 -12.69 26.67 -9.13
N MET A 483 -13.01 25.38 -9.19
CA MET A 483 -13.80 24.69 -8.15
C MET A 483 -13.08 24.69 -6.81
N LEU A 484 -11.77 24.39 -6.80
CA LEU A 484 -10.93 24.47 -5.60
C LEU A 484 -10.97 25.87 -4.97
N ARG A 485 -10.74 26.91 -5.78
CA ARG A 485 -10.79 28.31 -5.31
C ARG A 485 -12.15 28.66 -4.71
N MET A 486 -13.23 28.37 -5.42
CA MET A 486 -14.59 28.65 -4.93
C MET A 486 -14.88 27.95 -3.60
N THR A 487 -14.44 26.70 -3.48
CA THR A 487 -14.62 25.92 -2.25
C THR A 487 -13.82 26.52 -1.09
N ALA A 488 -12.55 26.93 -1.33
CA ALA A 488 -11.73 27.58 -0.32
C ALA A 488 -12.31 28.90 0.17
N GLU A 489 -12.77 29.75 -0.75
CA GLU A 489 -13.42 31.00 -0.41
C GLU A 489 -14.68 30.79 0.45
N ASN A 490 -15.51 29.79 0.12
CA ASN A 490 -16.72 29.47 0.86
C ASN A 490 -16.42 28.89 2.26
N ALA A 491 -15.41 28.01 2.36
CA ALA A 491 -14.93 27.48 3.63
C ALA A 491 -14.48 28.59 4.58
N HIS A 492 -13.61 29.47 4.13
CA HIS A 492 -13.09 30.58 4.95
C HIS A 492 -14.17 31.59 5.31
N ARG A 493 -15.11 31.85 4.40
CA ARG A 493 -16.25 32.74 4.68
C ARG A 493 -17.15 32.19 5.79
N ALA A 494 -17.22 30.88 5.93
CA ALA A 494 -17.92 30.19 7.02
C ALA A 494 -17.05 29.99 8.29
N GLY A 495 -15.75 30.28 8.23
CA GLY A 495 -14.82 30.15 9.35
C GLY A 495 -14.31 28.72 9.57
N ILE A 496 -14.40 27.85 8.58
CA ILE A 496 -13.83 26.49 8.61
C ILE A 496 -12.55 26.41 7.77
N TRP A 497 -11.68 25.46 8.11
CA TRP A 497 -10.46 25.20 7.33
C TRP A 497 -10.71 24.23 6.17
N ILE A 498 -9.83 24.29 5.17
CA ILE A 498 -9.91 23.46 3.97
C ILE A 498 -8.55 22.81 3.64
N GLY A 499 -8.57 21.52 3.33
CA GLY A 499 -7.41 20.76 2.86
C GLY A 499 -7.62 20.11 1.51
N ILE A 500 -6.53 19.54 0.98
CA ILE A 500 -6.50 18.68 -0.21
C ILE A 500 -5.91 17.33 0.19
N CYS A 501 -6.63 16.25 -0.06
CA CYS A 501 -6.17 14.87 0.21
C CYS A 501 -6.00 14.02 -1.07
N GLY A 502 -6.34 14.57 -2.24
CA GLY A 502 -6.07 13.93 -3.52
C GLY A 502 -4.60 14.06 -3.95
N GLU A 503 -4.24 13.41 -5.04
CA GLU A 503 -2.85 13.36 -5.54
C GLU A 503 -2.28 14.75 -5.88
N LEU A 504 -3.11 15.68 -6.30
CA LEU A 504 -2.71 17.06 -6.55
C LEU A 504 -2.08 17.76 -5.33
N GLY A 505 -2.38 17.32 -4.10
CA GLY A 505 -1.78 17.90 -2.89
C GLY A 505 -0.25 17.78 -2.85
N ALA A 506 0.32 16.81 -3.57
CA ALA A 506 1.76 16.61 -3.68
C ALA A 506 2.39 17.29 -4.91
N ASP A 507 1.59 17.93 -5.75
CA ASP A 507 2.06 18.55 -6.99
C ASP A 507 2.83 19.86 -6.70
N ALA A 508 4.14 19.82 -6.97
CA ALA A 508 5.02 20.95 -6.73
C ALA A 508 4.71 22.17 -7.62
N GLU A 509 4.13 21.95 -8.81
CA GLU A 509 3.77 23.03 -9.74
C GLU A 509 2.55 23.81 -9.25
N LEU A 510 1.67 23.15 -8.47
CA LEU A 510 0.46 23.75 -7.96
C LEU A 510 0.56 24.22 -6.49
N THR A 511 1.66 23.95 -5.79
CA THR A 511 1.80 24.32 -4.38
C THR A 511 1.59 25.82 -4.16
N GLU A 512 2.21 26.71 -4.96
CA GLU A 512 2.01 28.15 -4.88
C GLU A 512 0.54 28.54 -5.15
N THR A 513 -0.06 27.92 -6.15
CA THR A 513 -1.47 28.09 -6.51
C THR A 513 -2.39 27.75 -5.35
N PHE A 514 -2.19 26.62 -4.69
CA PHE A 514 -3.00 26.21 -3.53
C PHE A 514 -2.85 27.17 -2.36
N LEU A 515 -1.63 27.61 -2.08
CA LEU A 515 -1.41 28.59 -1.03
C LEU A 515 -2.05 29.96 -1.38
N SER A 516 -2.02 30.39 -2.64
CA SER A 516 -2.70 31.61 -3.08
C SER A 516 -4.23 31.55 -2.96
N MET A 517 -4.83 30.35 -3.15
CA MET A 517 -6.25 30.13 -2.94
C MET A 517 -6.64 30.08 -1.46
N GLY A 518 -5.69 30.01 -0.56
CA GLY A 518 -5.94 29.92 0.87
C GLY A 518 -6.02 28.49 1.40
N ILE A 519 -5.65 27.46 0.67
CA ILE A 519 -5.65 26.09 1.18
C ILE A 519 -4.81 25.99 2.46
N ASP A 520 -5.37 25.42 3.52
CA ASP A 520 -4.79 25.36 4.86
C ASP A 520 -4.00 24.07 5.10
N GLU A 521 -4.37 22.99 4.40
CA GLU A 521 -3.84 21.65 4.62
C GLU A 521 -3.55 20.96 3.29
N LEU A 522 -2.39 20.29 3.22
CA LEU A 522 -2.03 19.41 2.11
C LEU A 522 -1.70 18.03 2.68
N SER A 523 -2.53 17.04 2.33
CA SER A 523 -2.34 15.64 2.73
C SER A 523 -1.76 14.84 1.57
N VAL A 524 -0.57 14.28 1.80
CA VAL A 524 0.26 13.69 0.76
C VAL A 524 0.75 12.31 1.19
N SER A 525 1.36 11.56 0.28
CA SER A 525 2.08 10.35 0.69
C SER A 525 3.22 10.69 1.67
N PRO A 526 3.57 9.82 2.62
CA PRO A 526 4.63 10.09 3.60
C PRO A 526 5.93 10.58 2.97
N SER A 527 6.35 9.99 1.85
CA SER A 527 7.58 10.37 1.13
C SER A 527 7.55 11.79 0.53
N ALA A 528 6.37 12.37 0.33
CA ALA A 528 6.21 13.71 -0.21
C ALA A 528 6.22 14.82 0.86
N VAL A 529 6.17 14.49 2.15
CA VAL A 529 6.11 15.46 3.26
C VAL A 529 7.31 16.42 3.25
N LEU A 530 8.52 15.89 3.22
CA LEU A 530 9.74 16.72 3.28
C LEU A 530 9.97 17.55 2.02
N PRO A 531 9.77 17.00 0.79
CA PRO A 531 9.76 17.82 -0.43
C PRO A 531 8.74 18.95 -0.38
N LEU A 532 7.52 18.69 0.03
CA LEU A 532 6.47 19.69 0.16
C LEU A 532 6.80 20.74 1.22
N ARG A 533 7.35 20.33 2.37
CA ARG A 533 7.86 21.24 3.40
C ARG A 533 8.93 22.17 2.85
N SER A 534 9.85 21.64 2.03
CA SER A 534 10.88 22.44 1.36
C SER A 534 10.26 23.48 0.43
N ALA A 535 9.28 23.07 -0.38
CA ALA A 535 8.56 23.98 -1.29
C ALA A 535 7.83 25.08 -0.51
N ILE A 536 7.02 24.74 0.48
CA ILE A 536 6.28 25.72 1.31
C ILE A 536 7.22 26.74 1.93
N ARG A 537 8.33 26.31 2.50
CA ARG A 537 9.32 27.19 3.14
C ARG A 537 10.05 28.13 2.16
N SER A 538 10.00 27.85 0.86
CA SER A 538 10.55 28.70 -0.19
C SER A 538 9.58 29.77 -0.71
N ILE A 539 8.28 29.65 -0.40
CA ILE A 539 7.21 30.50 -0.91
C ILE A 539 6.99 31.71 0.01
N ASP A 540 6.74 32.87 -0.60
CA ASP A 540 6.24 34.07 0.06
C ASP A 540 4.85 34.39 -0.49
N THR A 541 3.80 34.16 0.32
CA THR A 541 2.41 34.28 -0.16
C THR A 541 2.00 35.71 -0.46
N THR A 542 2.72 36.71 0.09
CA THR A 542 2.44 38.12 -0.18
C THR A 542 2.88 38.58 -1.57
N THR A 543 3.77 37.83 -2.20
CA THR A 543 4.31 38.14 -3.54
C THR A 543 3.63 37.37 -4.67
N LEU A 544 2.73 36.42 -4.34
CA LEU A 544 2.02 35.63 -5.34
C LEU A 544 1.06 36.51 -6.14
N ALA A 545 1.14 36.41 -7.45
CA ALA A 545 0.19 37.09 -8.33
C ALA A 545 -1.24 36.58 -8.09
N PRO A 546 -2.26 37.43 -8.21
CA PRO A 546 -3.65 36.97 -8.22
C PRO A 546 -3.82 35.88 -9.30
N LEU A 547 -4.44 34.77 -8.92
CA LEU A 547 -4.63 33.66 -9.82
C LEU A 547 -5.65 34.04 -10.91
N GLU A 548 -5.21 34.21 -12.13
CA GLU A 548 -6.07 34.34 -13.31
C GLU A 548 -6.51 32.94 -13.78
N LEU A 549 -7.72 32.53 -13.38
CA LEU A 549 -8.34 31.24 -13.75
C LEU A 549 -9.56 31.45 -14.65
#